data_397bad6306ebcce633146798d1e3b50c
#
_entry.id   397bad6306ebcce633146798d1e3b50c
#
_cell.length_a   1.000
_cell.length_b   1.000
_cell.length_c   1.000
_cell.angle_alpha   90.00
_cell.angle_beta   90.00
_cell.angle_gamma   90.00
#
_symmetry.space_group_name_H-M   'P 1'
#
loop_
_entity.id
_entity.type
_entity.pdbx_description
1 polymer ?
#
loop_
_entity_poly.entity_id
_entity_poly.type
_entity_poly.pdbx_seq_one_letter_code
_entity_poly.pdbx_strand_id
1 'polypeptide(L)'
;NWPGIPVGEMMAMPGPVMAGTCAFEITVRGHGCHAAMPHQGIDAIVTGAQLVQALQTVVSRTLHPCESAVVSLTQFHGGEAWNVIPEEVVLRGTIRTFKPEVQETVERAIERLCSGVASANGAQISVRFDHRYPPTVNSAAEAKFCQQVAAEVFGTDKVLTDILPSMGAEDFAYMLNEKPGCYVWLGNGPGTGGCTLHNPHYDFNDELLTLGASYWVHLVRRWLSQG
;
A
#
# COMPACT_ATOMS: atom_id res chain seq x y z
N ASN A 1 -8.43 4.82 15.00
CA ASN A 1 -9.12 3.59 15.42
C ASN A 1 -8.83 2.45 14.45
N TRP A 2 -8.99 1.19 14.89
CA TRP A 2 -8.70 0.03 14.06
C TRP A 2 -9.71 -1.11 14.31
N PRO A 3 -10.57 -1.42 13.33
CA PRO A 3 -11.49 -2.56 13.40
C PRO A 3 -10.73 -3.88 13.47
N GLY A 4 -11.24 -4.82 14.27
CA GLY A 4 -10.62 -6.12 14.50
C GLY A 4 -9.71 -6.19 15.72
N ILE A 5 -9.24 -5.07 16.27
CA ILE A 5 -8.62 -5.00 17.59
C ILE A 5 -9.73 -4.76 18.62
N PRO A 6 -9.77 -5.53 19.73
CA PRO A 6 -10.77 -5.33 20.78
C PRO A 6 -10.76 -3.93 21.37
N VAL A 7 -11.94 -3.45 21.81
CA VAL A 7 -12.04 -2.18 22.53
C VAL A 7 -11.21 -2.22 23.80
N GLY A 8 -10.48 -1.13 24.06
CA GLY A 8 -9.55 -1.04 25.21
C GLY A 8 -8.18 -1.66 24.98
N GLU A 9 -7.93 -2.23 23.80
CA GLU A 9 -6.60 -2.65 23.39
C GLU A 9 -5.97 -1.65 22.41
N MET A 10 -4.66 -1.52 22.47
CA MET A 10 -3.93 -0.54 21.67
C MET A 10 -2.65 -1.14 21.09
N MET A 11 -2.43 -0.97 19.80
CA MET A 11 -1.16 -1.32 19.15
C MET A 11 -0.21 -0.12 19.20
N ALA A 12 1.02 -0.39 19.64
CA ALA A 12 2.16 0.50 19.50
C ALA A 12 3.42 -0.35 19.23
N MET A 13 3.87 -0.40 17.99
CA MET A 13 5.03 -1.20 17.57
C MET A 13 6.13 -0.30 17.00
N PRO A 14 7.41 -0.61 17.21
CA PRO A 14 8.51 0.02 16.49
C PRO A 14 8.58 -0.49 15.04
N GLY A 15 9.17 0.31 14.17
CA GLY A 15 9.36 -0.05 12.77
C GLY A 15 8.11 0.18 11.89
N PRO A 16 8.05 -0.42 10.72
CA PRO A 16 6.97 -0.19 9.77
C PRO A 16 5.64 -0.77 10.27
N VAL A 17 4.62 0.07 10.35
CA VAL A 17 3.26 -0.30 10.79
C VAL A 17 2.23 -0.19 9.66
N MET A 18 2.45 0.71 8.68
CA MET A 18 1.62 0.80 7.48
C MET A 18 2.49 0.97 6.23
N ALA A 19 2.01 0.42 5.11
CA ALA A 19 2.77 0.42 3.86
C ALA A 19 2.80 1.81 3.20
N GLY A 20 3.87 2.07 2.46
CA GLY A 20 3.90 3.12 1.46
C GLY A 20 3.02 2.76 0.26
N THR A 21 2.59 3.77 -0.48
CA THR A 21 1.75 3.59 -1.67
C THR A 21 2.28 4.34 -2.86
N CYS A 22 2.39 3.64 -3.97
CA CYS A 22 2.69 4.18 -5.28
C CYS A 22 1.64 3.67 -6.27
N ALA A 23 1.09 4.56 -7.10
CA ALA A 23 0.32 4.16 -8.26
C ALA A 23 1.24 4.07 -9.48
N PHE A 24 0.89 3.25 -10.47
CA PHE A 24 1.60 3.24 -11.74
C PHE A 24 0.63 3.20 -12.92
N GLU A 25 1.07 3.77 -14.02
CA GLU A 25 0.38 3.71 -15.29
C GLU A 25 1.37 3.29 -16.38
N ILE A 26 0.98 2.26 -17.13
CA ILE A 26 1.76 1.73 -18.24
C ILE A 26 0.95 1.95 -19.52
N THR A 27 1.56 2.61 -20.51
CA THR A 27 0.98 2.78 -21.84
C THR A 27 1.71 1.86 -22.81
N VAL A 28 0.95 0.97 -23.43
CA VAL A 28 1.43 0.06 -24.49
C VAL A 28 0.96 0.61 -25.83
N ARG A 29 1.89 1.02 -26.69
CA ARG A 29 1.62 1.48 -28.05
C ARG A 29 2.09 0.47 -29.06
N GLY A 30 1.15 -0.02 -29.85
CA GLY A 30 1.39 -0.87 -30.98
C GLY A 30 1.20 -0.14 -32.31
N HIS A 31 0.60 -0.84 -33.26
CA HIS A 31 0.14 -0.28 -34.53
C HIS A 31 -1.23 -0.88 -34.86
N GLY A 32 -2.26 -0.04 -34.80
CA GLY A 32 -3.64 -0.46 -35.03
C GLY A 32 -3.88 -0.99 -36.45
N CYS A 33 -4.73 -1.98 -36.58
CA CYS A 33 -5.05 -2.56 -37.90
C CYS A 33 -6.39 -3.28 -37.89
N HIS A 34 -6.82 -3.73 -39.07
CA HIS A 34 -8.01 -4.59 -39.21
C HIS A 34 -7.78 -5.94 -38.50
N ALA A 35 -8.71 -6.35 -37.64
CA ALA A 35 -8.52 -7.56 -36.81
C ALA A 35 -8.38 -8.86 -37.64
N ALA A 36 -8.88 -8.91 -38.88
CA ALA A 36 -8.67 -10.03 -39.79
C ALA A 36 -7.30 -10.03 -40.50
N MET A 37 -6.49 -8.96 -40.32
CA MET A 37 -5.19 -8.78 -40.94
C MET A 37 -4.13 -8.38 -39.89
N PRO A 38 -3.94 -9.18 -38.81
CA PRO A 38 -3.08 -8.81 -37.67
C PRO A 38 -1.60 -8.70 -38.06
N HIS A 39 -1.17 -9.31 -39.16
CA HIS A 39 0.18 -9.19 -39.71
C HIS A 39 0.55 -7.81 -40.23
N GLN A 40 -0.44 -6.90 -40.36
CA GLN A 40 -0.25 -5.51 -40.77
C GLN A 40 -0.05 -4.54 -39.61
N GLY A 41 -0.15 -5.03 -38.37
CA GLY A 41 -0.05 -4.21 -37.17
C GLY A 41 0.84 -4.78 -36.09
N ILE A 42 0.83 -4.13 -34.95
CA ILE A 42 1.43 -4.59 -33.68
C ILE A 42 0.31 -4.57 -32.63
N ASP A 43 -0.09 -5.73 -32.17
CA ASP A 43 -1.26 -5.88 -31.30
C ASP A 43 -0.97 -5.42 -29.87
N ALA A 44 -1.51 -4.25 -29.52
CA ALA A 44 -1.36 -3.67 -28.18
C ALA A 44 -2.12 -4.46 -27.11
N ILE A 45 -3.24 -5.14 -27.47
CA ILE A 45 -4.01 -6.00 -26.51
C ILE A 45 -3.18 -7.21 -26.14
N VAL A 46 -2.62 -7.93 -27.11
CA VAL A 46 -1.78 -9.13 -26.86
C VAL A 46 -0.52 -8.74 -26.08
N THR A 47 0.14 -7.65 -26.47
CA THR A 47 1.31 -7.12 -25.77
C THR A 47 0.99 -6.76 -24.33
N GLY A 48 -0.12 -6.06 -24.09
CA GLY A 48 -0.58 -5.70 -22.74
C GLY A 48 -0.91 -6.93 -21.90
N ALA A 49 -1.56 -7.95 -22.46
CA ALA A 49 -1.87 -9.19 -21.77
C ALA A 49 -0.61 -9.98 -21.37
N GLN A 50 0.41 -10.02 -22.22
CA GLN A 50 1.72 -10.61 -21.87
C GLN A 50 2.38 -9.85 -20.70
N LEU A 51 2.30 -8.52 -20.72
CA LEU A 51 2.83 -7.69 -19.64
C LEU A 51 2.11 -7.92 -18.31
N VAL A 52 0.77 -8.09 -18.32
CA VAL A 52 0.00 -8.47 -17.13
C VAL A 52 0.55 -9.74 -16.50
N GLN A 53 0.83 -10.78 -17.30
CA GLN A 53 1.38 -12.03 -16.81
C GLN A 53 2.82 -11.86 -16.32
N ALA A 54 3.66 -11.14 -17.04
CA ALA A 54 5.06 -10.89 -16.67
C ALA A 54 5.15 -10.14 -15.32
N LEU A 55 4.31 -9.16 -15.09
CA LEU A 55 4.28 -8.37 -13.85
C LEU A 55 3.98 -9.21 -12.59
N GLN A 56 3.30 -10.37 -12.71
CA GLN A 56 3.09 -11.29 -11.58
C GLN A 56 4.41 -11.85 -11.03
N THR A 57 5.48 -11.82 -11.82
CA THR A 57 6.80 -12.30 -11.40
C THR A 57 7.59 -11.29 -10.58
N VAL A 58 7.21 -10.04 -10.55
CA VAL A 58 7.92 -8.97 -9.83
C VAL A 58 8.09 -9.33 -8.35
N VAL A 59 7.01 -9.62 -7.64
CA VAL A 59 7.07 -9.99 -6.23
C VAL A 59 7.63 -11.40 -6.07
N SER A 60 7.12 -12.37 -6.84
CA SER A 60 7.40 -13.78 -6.61
C SER A 60 8.80 -14.23 -7.05
N ARG A 61 9.52 -13.48 -7.92
CA ARG A 61 10.80 -13.89 -8.52
C ARG A 61 11.91 -12.84 -8.43
N THR A 62 11.61 -11.60 -8.01
CA THR A 62 12.61 -10.53 -7.96
C THR A 62 12.94 -10.14 -6.53
N LEU A 63 11.97 -10.15 -5.61
CA LEU A 63 12.18 -9.80 -4.22
C LEU A 63 12.74 -10.96 -3.40
N HIS A 64 13.51 -10.62 -2.36
CA HIS A 64 13.90 -11.59 -1.34
C HIS A 64 12.65 -12.18 -0.69
N PRO A 65 12.54 -13.50 -0.44
CA PRO A 65 11.32 -14.14 0.08
C PRO A 65 10.82 -13.59 1.41
N CYS A 66 11.69 -12.97 2.22
CA CYS A 66 11.32 -12.34 3.49
C CYS A 66 10.88 -10.87 3.34
N GLU A 67 10.92 -10.30 2.14
CA GLU A 67 10.44 -8.94 1.89
C GLU A 67 8.98 -8.98 1.44
N SER A 68 8.18 -8.04 1.99
CA SER A 68 6.76 -7.92 1.67
C SER A 68 6.51 -6.80 0.68
N ALA A 69 5.82 -7.12 -0.40
CA ALA A 69 5.31 -6.13 -1.35
C ALA A 69 4.00 -6.63 -1.99
N VAL A 70 3.18 -5.68 -2.42
CA VAL A 70 2.02 -5.94 -3.28
C VAL A 70 2.18 -5.16 -4.57
N VAL A 71 2.02 -5.84 -5.71
CA VAL A 71 1.92 -5.23 -7.03
C VAL A 71 0.61 -5.73 -7.64
N SER A 72 -0.36 -4.84 -7.77
CA SER A 72 -1.68 -5.18 -8.31
C SER A 72 -1.98 -4.34 -9.53
N LEU A 73 -2.29 -5.01 -10.65
CA LEU A 73 -2.95 -4.39 -11.81
C LEU A 73 -4.45 -4.36 -11.54
N THR A 74 -5.04 -3.17 -11.67
CA THR A 74 -6.44 -2.94 -11.34
C THR A 74 -7.27 -2.47 -12.53
N GLN A 75 -6.61 -2.03 -13.61
CA GLN A 75 -7.27 -1.54 -14.82
C GLN A 75 -6.52 -2.00 -16.06
N PHE A 76 -7.29 -2.34 -17.11
CA PHE A 76 -6.84 -2.64 -18.45
C PHE A 76 -7.84 -2.01 -19.43
N HIS A 77 -7.40 -0.99 -20.17
CA HIS A 77 -8.26 -0.25 -21.08
C HIS A 77 -7.67 -0.24 -22.48
N GLY A 78 -8.44 -0.66 -23.47
CA GLY A 78 -8.05 -0.64 -24.87
C GLY A 78 -9.12 -1.27 -25.76
N GLY A 79 -9.24 -0.75 -26.97
CA GLY A 79 -10.19 -1.22 -27.98
C GLY A 79 -11.62 -0.70 -27.79
N GLU A 80 -12.24 -0.30 -28.89
CA GLU A 80 -13.62 0.20 -28.94
C GLU A 80 -14.48 -0.59 -29.94
N ALA A 81 -13.89 -1.10 -31.01
CA ALA A 81 -14.58 -1.80 -32.08
C ALA A 81 -14.17 -3.27 -32.15
N TRP A 82 -15.11 -4.16 -32.46
CA TRP A 82 -14.91 -5.62 -32.49
C TRP A 82 -13.95 -6.09 -33.57
N ASN A 83 -13.84 -5.34 -34.65
CA ASN A 83 -13.04 -5.70 -35.84
C ASN A 83 -11.78 -4.84 -36.02
N VAL A 84 -11.36 -4.11 -34.97
CA VAL A 84 -10.16 -3.26 -34.99
C VAL A 84 -9.23 -3.62 -33.84
N ILE A 85 -7.97 -3.92 -34.15
CA ILE A 85 -6.88 -3.98 -33.18
C ILE A 85 -6.51 -2.54 -32.81
N PRO A 86 -6.61 -2.14 -31.53
CA PRO A 86 -6.33 -0.76 -31.12
C PRO A 86 -4.84 -0.44 -31.21
N GLU A 87 -4.53 0.83 -31.37
CA GLU A 87 -3.15 1.32 -31.37
C GLU A 87 -2.55 1.39 -29.96
N GLU A 88 -3.40 1.59 -28.95
CA GLU A 88 -2.95 1.79 -27.56
C GLU A 88 -3.78 0.98 -26.58
N VAL A 89 -3.08 0.52 -25.52
CA VAL A 89 -3.67 -0.05 -24.30
C VAL A 89 -3.05 0.63 -23.10
N VAL A 90 -3.87 0.98 -22.11
CA VAL A 90 -3.43 1.56 -20.84
C VAL A 90 -3.71 0.59 -19.70
N LEU A 91 -2.67 0.27 -18.93
CA LEU A 91 -2.71 -0.52 -17.72
C LEU A 91 -2.48 0.39 -16.52
N ARG A 92 -3.26 0.22 -15.45
CA ARG A 92 -3.03 0.94 -14.20
C ARG A 92 -3.03 -0.01 -13.02
N GLY A 93 -2.24 0.36 -12.01
CA GLY A 93 -2.12 -0.46 -10.83
C GLY A 93 -1.56 0.28 -9.63
N THR A 94 -1.28 -0.50 -8.59
CA THR A 94 -0.76 0.02 -7.33
C THR A 94 0.35 -0.86 -6.79
N ILE A 95 1.30 -0.24 -6.10
CA ILE A 95 2.39 -0.87 -5.37
C ILE A 95 2.23 -0.53 -3.89
N ARG A 96 2.51 -1.51 -3.02
CA ARG A 96 2.61 -1.33 -1.56
C ARG A 96 3.90 -1.97 -1.07
N THR A 97 4.65 -1.25 -0.26
CA THR A 97 5.91 -1.73 0.34
C THR A 97 6.12 -1.10 1.71
N PHE A 98 6.94 -1.76 2.55
CA PHE A 98 7.31 -1.23 3.85
C PHE A 98 8.69 -0.56 3.88
N LYS A 99 9.45 -0.67 2.77
CA LYS A 99 10.83 -0.18 2.67
C LYS A 99 11.06 0.53 1.35
N PRO A 100 11.75 1.69 1.34
CA PRO A 100 12.09 2.38 0.09
C PRO A 100 12.92 1.53 -0.87
N GLU A 101 13.85 0.72 -0.38
CA GLU A 101 14.73 -0.11 -1.21
C GLU A 101 13.95 -1.23 -1.93
N VAL A 102 12.88 -1.72 -1.27
CA VAL A 102 11.96 -2.70 -1.89
C VAL A 102 11.13 -2.01 -2.98
N GLN A 103 10.66 -0.79 -2.72
CA GLN A 103 9.95 0.02 -3.71
C GLN A 103 10.79 0.23 -4.98
N GLU A 104 12.03 0.70 -4.85
CA GLU A 104 12.95 0.89 -5.96
C GLU A 104 13.22 -0.41 -6.73
N THR A 105 13.34 -1.54 -6.02
CA THR A 105 13.55 -2.84 -6.65
C THR A 105 12.35 -3.27 -7.48
N VAL A 106 11.13 -3.04 -6.98
CA VAL A 106 9.87 -3.29 -7.69
C VAL A 106 9.78 -2.43 -8.94
N GLU A 107 10.05 -1.13 -8.84
CA GLU A 107 9.98 -0.19 -9.97
C GLU A 107 10.96 -0.57 -11.08
N ARG A 108 12.23 -0.83 -10.74
CA ARG A 108 13.24 -1.30 -11.71
C ARG A 108 12.83 -2.62 -12.37
N ALA A 109 12.17 -3.52 -11.63
CA ALA A 109 11.68 -4.76 -12.20
C ALA A 109 10.54 -4.53 -13.20
N ILE A 110 9.61 -3.63 -12.89
CA ILE A 110 8.51 -3.24 -13.78
C ILE A 110 9.08 -2.62 -15.07
N GLU A 111 10.01 -1.66 -14.97
CA GLU A 111 10.66 -1.02 -16.11
C GLU A 111 11.37 -2.03 -17.02
N ARG A 112 12.12 -2.96 -16.41
CA ARG A 112 12.81 -4.03 -17.14
C ARG A 112 11.84 -4.94 -17.89
N LEU A 113 10.71 -5.31 -17.27
CA LEU A 113 9.68 -6.13 -17.90
C LEU A 113 9.00 -5.37 -19.04
N CYS A 114 8.67 -4.08 -18.85
CA CYS A 114 8.15 -3.23 -19.90
C CYS A 114 9.08 -3.19 -21.11
N SER A 115 10.36 -2.96 -20.90
CA SER A 115 11.38 -2.94 -21.97
C SER A 115 11.51 -4.28 -22.68
N GLY A 116 11.52 -5.40 -21.92
CA GLY A 116 11.61 -6.74 -22.46
C GLY A 116 10.41 -7.12 -23.33
N VAL A 117 9.20 -6.87 -22.85
CA VAL A 117 7.96 -7.15 -23.57
C VAL A 117 7.82 -6.25 -24.79
N ALA A 118 8.19 -4.97 -24.68
CA ALA A 118 8.23 -4.03 -25.81
C ALA A 118 9.12 -4.56 -26.93
N SER A 119 10.35 -4.95 -26.61
CA SER A 119 11.31 -5.49 -27.57
C SER A 119 10.83 -6.78 -28.23
N ALA A 120 10.23 -7.69 -27.46
CA ALA A 120 9.74 -8.98 -27.95
C ALA A 120 8.57 -8.82 -28.96
N ASN A 121 7.74 -7.78 -28.82
CA ASN A 121 6.55 -7.57 -29.63
C ASN A 121 6.73 -6.46 -30.69
N GLY A 122 7.85 -5.75 -30.70
CA GLY A 122 8.04 -4.57 -31.55
C GLY A 122 7.17 -3.37 -31.16
N ALA A 123 6.62 -3.36 -29.95
CA ALA A 123 5.79 -2.31 -29.42
C ALA A 123 6.61 -1.22 -28.70
N GLN A 124 5.98 -0.09 -28.38
CA GLN A 124 6.52 0.91 -27.47
C GLN A 124 5.78 0.85 -26.14
N ILE A 125 6.51 0.74 -25.04
CA ILE A 125 5.92 0.70 -23.70
C ILE A 125 6.57 1.78 -22.83
N SER A 126 5.75 2.62 -22.22
CA SER A 126 6.19 3.59 -21.21
C SER A 126 5.50 3.33 -19.89
N VAL A 127 6.21 3.58 -18.78
CA VAL A 127 5.67 3.49 -17.43
C VAL A 127 5.88 4.81 -16.68
N ARG A 128 4.89 5.19 -15.89
CA ARG A 128 4.93 6.33 -14.98
C ARG A 128 4.56 5.86 -13.59
N PHE A 129 5.33 6.30 -12.59
CA PHE A 129 5.06 6.07 -11.16
C PHE A 129 4.57 7.36 -10.51
N ASP A 130 3.59 7.23 -9.62
CA ASP A 130 3.01 8.30 -8.81
C ASP A 130 3.14 7.91 -7.33
N HIS A 131 4.23 8.37 -6.70
CA HIS A 131 4.50 8.14 -5.29
C HIS A 131 3.59 9.01 -4.43
N ARG A 132 2.75 8.37 -3.59
CA ARG A 132 1.73 9.08 -2.80
C ARG A 132 2.10 9.20 -1.35
N TYR A 133 2.34 8.08 -0.66
CA TYR A 133 2.71 8.08 0.75
C TYR A 133 3.93 7.19 0.98
N PRO A 134 4.91 7.63 1.77
CA PRO A 134 5.98 6.75 2.24
C PRO A 134 5.42 5.72 3.25
N PRO A 135 6.18 4.68 3.61
CA PRO A 135 5.82 3.79 4.70
C PRO A 135 5.72 4.55 6.03
N THR A 136 4.72 4.20 6.84
CA THR A 136 4.58 4.71 8.21
C THR A 136 5.49 3.89 9.11
N VAL A 137 6.61 4.48 9.54
CA VAL A 137 7.66 3.82 10.31
C VAL A 137 7.79 4.47 11.68
N ASN A 138 7.39 3.75 12.72
CA ASN A 138 7.49 4.22 14.09
C ASN A 138 8.94 4.18 14.60
N SER A 139 9.36 5.26 15.25
CA SER A 139 10.66 5.33 15.94
C SER A 139 10.64 4.46 17.19
N ALA A 140 11.72 3.73 17.44
CA ALA A 140 11.75 2.73 18.52
C ALA A 140 11.57 3.34 19.92
N ALA A 141 12.16 4.49 20.19
CA ALA A 141 12.06 5.17 21.48
C ALA A 141 10.63 5.66 21.74
N GLU A 142 10.02 6.30 20.76
CA GLU A 142 8.66 6.84 20.83
C GLU A 142 7.62 5.72 20.91
N ALA A 143 7.81 4.61 20.17
CA ALA A 143 6.96 3.43 20.29
C ALA A 143 7.02 2.83 21.70
N LYS A 144 8.21 2.70 22.29
CA LYS A 144 8.37 2.23 23.65
C LYS A 144 7.72 3.17 24.67
N PHE A 145 7.84 4.48 24.48
CA PHE A 145 7.18 5.46 25.34
C PHE A 145 5.65 5.35 25.24
N CYS A 146 5.11 5.23 24.02
CA CYS A 146 3.68 5.01 23.80
C CYS A 146 3.16 3.72 24.44
N GLN A 147 3.94 2.62 24.38
CA GLN A 147 3.62 1.35 25.06
C GLN A 147 3.52 1.51 26.57
N GLN A 148 4.47 2.25 27.20
CA GLN A 148 4.46 2.49 28.63
C GLN A 148 3.22 3.27 29.06
N VAL A 149 2.89 4.34 28.34
CA VAL A 149 1.68 5.13 28.63
C VAL A 149 0.42 4.31 28.40
N ALA A 150 0.35 3.53 27.34
CA ALA A 150 -0.78 2.65 27.07
C ALA A 150 -0.97 1.60 28.18
N ALA A 151 0.13 1.01 28.68
CA ALA A 151 0.08 0.06 29.79
C ALA A 151 -0.41 0.69 31.10
N GLU A 152 -0.11 1.95 31.35
CA GLU A 152 -0.62 2.70 32.53
C GLU A 152 -2.11 2.99 32.42
N VAL A 153 -2.61 3.27 31.20
CA VAL A 153 -4.01 3.66 30.97
C VAL A 153 -4.93 2.47 30.80
N PHE A 154 -4.49 1.43 30.09
CA PHE A 154 -5.31 0.28 29.67
C PHE A 154 -4.95 -1.02 30.41
N GLY A 155 -3.75 -1.14 30.94
CA GLY A 155 -3.16 -2.37 31.44
C GLY A 155 -2.13 -2.95 30.48
N THR A 156 -1.12 -3.63 31.02
CA THR A 156 0.01 -4.19 30.26
C THR A 156 -0.45 -5.28 29.27
N ASP A 157 -1.46 -6.05 29.63
CA ASP A 157 -2.06 -7.12 28.83
C ASP A 157 -2.90 -6.59 27.65
N LYS A 158 -3.15 -5.28 27.61
CA LYS A 158 -3.91 -4.58 26.57
C LYS A 158 -3.04 -3.88 25.54
N VAL A 159 -1.71 -3.94 25.68
CA VAL A 159 -0.77 -3.34 24.74
C VAL A 159 -0.26 -4.38 23.74
N LEU A 160 -0.64 -4.22 22.49
CA LEU A 160 -0.24 -5.11 21.40
C LEU A 160 1.09 -4.63 20.80
N THR A 161 2.10 -5.48 20.87
CA THR A 161 3.47 -5.18 20.38
C THR A 161 3.95 -6.09 19.26
N ASP A 162 3.14 -7.09 18.90
CA ASP A 162 3.48 -8.09 17.86
C ASP A 162 2.23 -8.44 17.05
N ILE A 163 1.81 -7.52 16.20
CA ILE A 163 0.75 -7.75 15.21
C ILE A 163 1.26 -7.42 13.81
N LEU A 164 0.65 -8.01 12.80
CA LEU A 164 1.06 -7.77 11.42
C LEU A 164 0.79 -6.31 11.02
N PRO A 165 1.74 -5.65 10.33
CA PRO A 165 1.54 -4.32 9.79
C PRO A 165 0.47 -4.35 8.69
N SER A 166 -0.16 -3.20 8.45
CA SER A 166 -1.20 -3.05 7.42
C SER A 166 -0.61 -2.67 6.06
N MET A 167 -1.18 -3.22 4.98
CA MET A 167 -0.93 -2.73 3.62
C MET A 167 -1.69 -1.44 3.28
N GLY A 168 -2.48 -0.89 4.22
CA GLY A 168 -3.00 0.48 4.15
C GLY A 168 -1.89 1.51 4.24
N ALA A 169 -2.17 2.74 3.82
CA ALA A 169 -1.23 3.85 3.86
C ALA A 169 -1.79 5.00 4.69
N GLU A 170 -0.91 5.83 5.24
CA GLU A 170 -1.26 6.90 6.16
C GLU A 170 -0.38 8.14 5.90
N ASP A 171 -0.96 9.32 5.86
CA ASP A 171 -0.23 10.57 5.59
C ASP A 171 0.64 11.03 6.77
N PHE A 172 0.37 10.55 7.99
CA PHE A 172 1.24 10.76 9.15
C PHE A 172 2.68 10.28 8.90
N ALA A 173 2.89 9.41 7.92
CA ALA A 173 4.21 8.99 7.47
C ALA A 173 5.12 10.16 7.07
N TYR A 174 4.57 11.23 6.51
CA TYR A 174 5.33 12.44 6.19
C TYR A 174 5.84 13.15 7.45
N MET A 175 5.03 13.18 8.53
CA MET A 175 5.48 13.74 9.81
C MET A 175 6.59 12.90 10.42
N LEU A 176 6.51 11.58 10.29
CA LEU A 176 7.55 10.65 10.78
C LEU A 176 8.88 10.77 10.04
N ASN A 177 8.86 11.19 8.77
CA ASN A 177 10.08 11.48 8.03
C ASN A 177 10.79 12.75 8.54
N GLU A 178 10.04 13.71 9.10
CA GLU A 178 10.58 14.98 9.61
C GLU A 178 10.96 14.90 11.09
N LYS A 179 10.24 14.11 11.87
CA LYS A 179 10.43 14.00 13.33
C LYS A 179 10.21 12.57 13.81
N PRO A 180 11.02 12.08 14.76
CA PRO A 180 10.72 10.84 15.46
C PRO A 180 9.32 10.87 16.08
N GLY A 181 8.59 9.78 15.96
CA GLY A 181 7.21 9.67 16.44
C GLY A 181 6.69 8.25 16.42
N CYS A 182 5.45 8.10 16.85
CA CYS A 182 4.76 6.81 16.86
C CYS A 182 3.31 6.96 16.44
N TYR A 183 2.92 6.25 15.41
CA TYR A 183 1.54 6.03 15.00
C TYR A 183 0.99 4.82 15.74
N VAL A 184 -0.17 4.96 16.37
CA VAL A 184 -0.78 3.92 17.19
C VAL A 184 -2.17 3.56 16.69
N TRP A 185 -2.59 2.32 16.92
CA TRP A 185 -3.96 1.88 16.62
C TRP A 185 -4.72 1.61 17.91
N LEU A 186 -5.87 2.26 18.09
CA LEU A 186 -6.80 1.98 19.18
C LEU A 186 -7.92 1.08 18.66
N GLY A 187 -8.17 -0.01 19.38
CA GLY A 187 -9.11 -1.04 18.95
C GLY A 187 -10.56 -0.55 18.91
N ASN A 188 -11.22 -0.71 17.75
CA ASN A 188 -12.63 -0.34 17.50
C ASN A 188 -13.60 -1.51 17.76
N GLY A 189 -13.08 -2.69 18.16
CA GLY A 189 -13.87 -3.90 18.24
C GLY A 189 -14.03 -4.58 16.88
N PRO A 190 -14.92 -5.60 16.78
CA PRO A 190 -15.07 -6.41 15.57
C PRO A 190 -15.65 -5.65 14.36
N GLY A 191 -16.18 -4.44 14.58
CA GLY A 191 -16.99 -3.71 13.58
C GLY A 191 -18.39 -4.32 13.45
N THR A 192 -19.41 -3.47 13.38
CA THR A 192 -20.79 -3.93 13.19
C THR A 192 -20.93 -4.56 11.80
N GLY A 193 -21.45 -5.80 11.74
CA GLY A 193 -21.63 -6.54 10.49
C GLY A 193 -20.35 -6.86 9.73
N GLY A 194 -19.15 -6.80 10.38
CA GLY A 194 -17.86 -7.01 9.76
C GLY A 194 -17.38 -5.86 8.88
N CYS A 195 -17.98 -4.68 9.00
CA CYS A 195 -17.59 -3.49 8.26
C CYS A 195 -16.23 -2.96 8.73
N THR A 196 -15.32 -2.76 7.76
CA THR A 196 -14.01 -2.16 7.98
C THR A 196 -13.98 -0.70 7.54
N LEU A 197 -12.84 -0.02 7.75
CA LEU A 197 -12.61 1.33 7.27
C LEU A 197 -12.94 1.46 5.78
N HIS A 198 -13.49 2.61 5.38
CA HIS A 198 -13.96 2.94 4.02
C HIS A 198 -15.21 2.18 3.54
N ASN A 199 -15.81 1.32 4.36
CA ASN A 199 -17.10 0.75 4.03
C ASN A 199 -18.20 1.80 4.27
N PRO A 200 -19.21 1.98 3.37
CA PRO A 200 -20.27 2.96 3.57
C PRO A 200 -21.15 2.69 4.80
N HIS A 201 -21.12 1.47 5.36
CA HIS A 201 -21.81 1.09 6.58
C HIS A 201 -20.88 1.00 7.81
N TYR A 202 -19.64 1.51 7.67
CA TYR A 202 -18.72 1.59 8.81
C TYR A 202 -19.28 2.53 9.85
N ASP A 203 -19.31 2.08 11.11
CA ASP A 203 -19.71 2.86 12.26
C ASP A 203 -18.57 2.91 13.27
N PHE A 204 -18.24 4.13 13.71
CA PHE A 204 -17.22 4.36 14.72
C PHE A 204 -17.78 3.98 16.10
N ASN A 205 -17.00 3.24 16.89
CA ASN A 205 -17.40 2.87 18.23
C ASN A 205 -17.12 4.04 19.22
N ASP A 206 -18.18 4.69 19.69
CA ASP A 206 -18.11 5.84 20.60
C ASP A 206 -17.47 5.54 21.97
N GLU A 207 -17.40 4.26 22.37
CA GLU A 207 -16.68 3.85 23.57
C GLU A 207 -15.19 4.23 23.53
N LEU A 208 -14.62 4.36 22.31
CA LEU A 208 -13.23 4.77 22.13
C LEU A 208 -12.97 6.22 22.50
N LEU A 209 -13.97 7.09 22.47
CA LEU A 209 -13.78 8.54 22.71
C LEU A 209 -13.13 8.80 24.07
N THR A 210 -13.67 8.20 25.13
CA THR A 210 -13.13 8.36 26.49
C THR A 210 -11.75 7.70 26.62
N LEU A 211 -11.57 6.51 26.04
CA LEU A 211 -10.30 5.77 26.08
C LEU A 211 -9.19 6.53 25.35
N GLY A 212 -9.46 6.99 24.13
CA GLY A 212 -8.51 7.75 23.33
C GLY A 212 -8.16 9.09 24.00
N ALA A 213 -9.15 9.84 24.50
CA ALA A 213 -8.92 11.09 25.22
C ALA A 213 -8.04 10.87 26.47
N SER A 214 -8.33 9.84 27.24
CA SER A 214 -7.53 9.48 28.42
C SER A 214 -6.08 9.19 28.05
N TYR A 215 -5.86 8.37 27.02
CA TYR A 215 -4.51 8.07 26.53
C TYR A 215 -3.73 9.34 26.15
N TRP A 216 -4.32 10.23 25.35
CA TRP A 216 -3.66 11.46 24.92
C TRP A 216 -3.33 12.40 26.09
N VAL A 217 -4.22 12.53 27.06
CA VAL A 217 -3.97 13.34 28.26
C VAL A 217 -2.79 12.78 29.06
N HIS A 218 -2.74 11.44 29.26
CA HIS A 218 -1.63 10.81 29.96
C HIS A 218 -0.32 10.93 29.19
N LEU A 219 -0.34 10.73 27.87
CA LEU A 219 0.81 10.87 26.99
C LEU A 219 1.46 12.25 27.11
N VAL A 220 0.65 13.32 26.98
CA VAL A 220 1.12 14.70 27.06
C VAL A 220 1.68 15.02 28.45
N ARG A 221 0.94 14.67 29.52
CA ARG A 221 1.39 14.91 30.90
C ARG A 221 2.73 14.23 31.18
N ARG A 222 2.85 12.96 30.78
CA ARG A 222 4.09 12.19 31.01
C ARG A 222 5.25 12.70 30.16
N TRP A 223 5.01 13.11 28.92
CA TRP A 223 6.03 13.70 28.07
C TRP A 223 6.59 15.00 28.67
N LEU A 224 5.70 15.90 29.08
CA LEU A 224 6.08 17.19 29.66
C LEU A 224 6.72 17.07 31.06
N SER A 225 6.52 15.98 31.78
CA SER A 225 7.15 15.76 33.08
C SER A 225 8.57 15.20 33.01
N GLN A 226 9.08 14.87 31.83
CA GLN A 226 10.45 14.38 31.62
C GLN A 226 11.48 15.50 31.36
N GLY A 227 11.04 16.72 31.19
CA GLY A 227 11.85 17.96 31.06
C GLY A 227 11.77 18.78 32.33
#